data_5b350f67e28dcfd837dd21343841f81f
#
_entry.id   5b350f67e28dcfd837dd21343841f81f
#
_cell.length_a   1.000
_cell.length_b   1.000
_cell.length_c   1.000
_cell.angle_alpha   90.00
_cell.angle_beta   90.00
_cell.angle_gamma   90.00
#
_symmetry.space_group_name_H-M   'P 1'
#
loop_
_entity.id
_entity.type
_entity.pdbx_description
1 polymer ?
#
loop_
_entity_poly.entity_id
_entity_poly.type
_entity_poly.pdbx_seq_one_letter_code
_entity_poly.pdbx_strand_id
1 'polypeptide(L)'
;MALFEVSGLKPSFELRSHILPGGQTXXXXTNHFNFGLKTPEFAVPRGADPSRFLKSCNSEGGVCIDMNHGTTTLAFKFRHGVIVAVDSRASAGQYLASNDVNKVIEINPYLLGTMSGSAADCQYWERLLAKECRLYQLRNNHRISVSAASKLLCNMMLGYRGMGLSVGSMICGWDKQGPGLYYVDNNGTRLSGQMFSTGCGNSYAYGVIDSGYREDMTVEEAYELGRRGIAHATHRDAYSGGVVNMYHMREDGWIKVCKEDVSELIHRYKKGMF
;
A
#
# COMPACT_ATOMS: atom_id res chain seq x y z
N MET A 1 13.68 9.42 -1.71
CA MET A 1 14.61 8.29 -1.88
C MET A 1 15.51 8.44 -3.10
N ALA A 2 15.03 8.90 -4.25
CA ALA A 2 15.89 9.24 -5.40
C ALA A 2 17.02 10.23 -5.06
N LEU A 3 16.78 11.12 -4.09
CA LEU A 3 17.80 12.07 -3.59
C LEU A 3 18.94 11.38 -2.81
N PHE A 4 18.73 10.19 -2.29
CA PHE A 4 19.76 9.47 -1.52
C PHE A 4 20.88 8.91 -2.41
N GLU A 5 20.54 8.48 -3.60
CA GLU A 5 21.54 7.93 -4.56
C GLU A 5 22.36 9.02 -5.23
N VAL A 6 21.78 10.23 -5.35
CA VAL A 6 22.45 11.35 -6.05
C VAL A 6 23.39 12.12 -5.12
N SER A 7 23.14 12.13 -3.80
CA SER A 7 23.91 12.96 -2.86
C SER A 7 25.18 12.31 -2.29
N GLY A 8 25.35 11.01 -2.43
CA GLY A 8 26.54 10.29 -1.93
C GLY A 8 26.74 10.33 -0.41
N LEU A 9 25.73 10.76 0.33
CA LEU A 9 25.81 10.93 1.79
C LEU A 9 25.51 9.62 2.51
N LYS A 10 26.42 9.17 3.34
CA LYS A 10 26.19 8.00 4.20
C LYS A 10 25.26 8.38 5.37
N PRO A 11 24.23 7.58 5.64
CA PRO A 11 23.33 7.88 6.75
C PRO A 11 24.04 7.68 8.09
N SER A 12 24.07 8.71 8.92
CA SER A 12 24.48 8.60 10.33
C SER A 12 23.23 8.41 11.18
N PHE A 13 23.19 7.31 11.90
CA PHE A 13 22.05 6.91 12.72
C PHE A 13 22.29 7.28 14.18
N GLU A 14 21.74 8.40 14.64
CA GLU A 14 21.60 8.71 16.07
C GLU A 14 20.19 9.21 16.34
N LEU A 15 19.48 8.48 17.19
CA LEU A 15 18.19 8.91 17.72
C LEU A 15 18.43 9.93 18.84
N ARG A 16 18.12 11.19 18.59
CA ARG A 16 17.96 12.16 19.68
C ARG A 16 16.50 12.24 20.08
N SER A 17 16.23 11.89 21.34
CA SER A 17 14.93 12.16 21.96
C SER A 17 14.75 13.68 22.10
N HIS A 18 13.75 14.23 21.42
CA HIS A 18 13.35 15.61 21.65
C HIS A 18 12.61 15.69 22.99
N ILE A 19 13.24 16.30 23.97
CA ILE A 19 12.58 16.67 25.22
C ILE A 19 11.88 18.01 24.98
N LEU A 20 10.58 18.01 25.02
CA LEU A 20 9.79 19.26 24.99
C LEU A 20 9.96 20.00 26.33
N PRO A 21 10.09 21.33 26.30
CA PRO A 21 10.19 22.08 27.55
C PRO A 21 8.85 22.03 28.30
N GLY A 22 8.86 21.47 29.50
CA GLY A 22 7.62 21.37 30.30
C GLY A 22 7.47 20.12 31.16
N GLY A 23 8.43 19.25 31.14
CA GLY A 23 8.61 18.25 32.23
C GLY A 23 7.53 17.19 32.44
N GLN A 24 6.71 16.89 31.44
CA GLN A 24 5.79 15.74 31.53
C GLN A 24 6.17 14.68 30.52
N THR A 25 6.71 13.60 31.01
CA THR A 25 7.04 12.41 30.24
C THR A 25 5.80 11.55 30.07
N UNK A 26 5.36 11.34 29.08
CA UNK A 26 4.40 10.60 28.83
C UNK A 26 4.86 9.37 28.55
N UNK A 27 5.09 8.93 29.05
CA UNK A 27 5.48 7.98 28.91
C UNK A 27 4.71 7.23 28.42
N UNK A 28 4.45 7.31 27.68
CA UNK A 28 3.66 6.52 27.14
C UNK A 28 4.24 5.28 26.83
N UNK A 29 3.99 4.72 27.08
CA UNK A 29 4.25 3.81 26.86
C UNK A 29 4.80 3.49 25.82
N THR A 30 5.47 3.90 25.28
CA THR A 30 6.23 3.59 24.08
C THR A 30 7.34 2.56 24.29
N ASN A 31 7.59 2.21 25.50
CA ASN A 31 8.73 1.35 25.83
C ASN A 31 8.53 -0.15 25.55
N HIS A 32 7.31 -0.59 25.27
CA HIS A 32 7.06 -2.02 25.05
C HIS A 32 7.21 -2.49 23.61
N PHE A 33 7.39 -1.58 22.65
CA PHE A 33 7.52 -1.93 21.24
C PHE A 33 8.72 -1.28 20.56
N ASN A 34 9.82 -1.17 21.30
CA ASN A 34 11.06 -0.71 20.66
C ASN A 34 11.68 -1.89 19.90
N PHE A 35 11.24 -2.08 18.67
CA PHE A 35 11.74 -3.12 17.77
C PHE A 35 13.18 -2.87 17.29
N GLY A 36 13.89 -1.95 17.91
CA GLY A 36 15.22 -1.56 17.45
C GLY A 36 15.19 -0.93 16.06
N LEU A 37 14.02 -0.46 15.65
CA LEU A 37 13.83 0.22 14.38
C LEU A 37 14.44 1.62 14.47
N LYS A 38 15.66 1.74 13.98
CA LYS A 38 16.18 3.06 13.65
C LYS A 38 15.46 3.50 12.38
N THR A 39 14.52 4.41 12.52
CA THR A 39 13.91 5.03 11.35
C THR A 39 15.02 5.68 10.50
N PRO A 40 15.08 5.40 9.21
CA PRO A 40 16.08 6.07 8.37
C PRO A 40 15.82 7.58 8.40
N GLU A 41 16.83 8.34 8.75
CA GLU A 41 16.75 9.80 8.70
C GLU A 41 16.89 10.25 7.24
N PHE A 42 16.02 11.13 6.80
CA PHE A 42 16.24 11.83 5.55
C PHE A 42 17.52 12.67 5.66
N ALA A 43 18.32 12.68 4.60
CA ALA A 43 19.55 13.49 4.56
C ALA A 43 19.18 14.96 4.31
N VAL A 44 18.60 15.57 5.32
CA VAL A 44 18.31 17.01 5.34
C VAL A 44 19.51 17.71 5.97
N PRO A 45 19.95 18.84 5.44
CA PRO A 45 21.06 19.60 6.06
C PRO A 45 20.77 19.90 7.53
N ARG A 46 21.81 19.82 8.38
CA ARG A 46 21.66 20.05 9.81
C ARG A 46 21.07 21.43 10.07
N GLY A 47 20.03 21.49 10.87
CA GLY A 47 19.36 22.74 11.21
C GLY A 47 18.26 23.17 10.24
N ALA A 48 18.03 22.43 9.17
CA ALA A 48 16.93 22.71 8.23
C ALA A 48 15.68 21.95 8.64
N ASP A 49 14.53 22.63 8.54
CA ASP A 49 13.22 21.98 8.68
C ASP A 49 13.00 21.12 7.40
N PRO A 50 12.77 19.81 7.55
CA PRO A 50 12.57 18.93 6.39
C PRO A 50 11.47 19.39 5.44
N SER A 51 10.34 19.87 5.98
CA SER A 51 9.22 20.36 5.16
C SER A 51 9.60 21.60 4.35
N ARG A 52 10.36 22.50 4.97
CA ARG A 52 10.82 23.73 4.32
C ARG A 52 11.89 23.44 3.27
N PHE A 53 12.79 22.50 3.57
CA PHE A 53 13.82 22.05 2.62
C PHE A 53 13.18 21.41 1.38
N LEU A 54 12.20 20.52 1.56
CA LEU A 54 11.49 19.90 0.46
C LEU A 54 10.74 20.94 -0.40
N LYS A 55 10.13 21.93 0.24
CA LYS A 55 9.47 23.03 -0.48
C LYS A 55 10.48 23.86 -1.28
N SER A 56 11.66 24.12 -0.74
CA SER A 56 12.69 24.87 -1.46
C SER A 56 13.23 24.07 -2.67
N CYS A 57 13.32 22.76 -2.57
CA CYS A 57 13.70 21.92 -3.71
C CYS A 57 12.65 21.97 -4.83
N ASN A 58 11.39 22.20 -4.48
CA ASN A 58 10.30 22.28 -5.45
C ASN A 58 10.08 23.68 -6.04
N SER A 59 10.57 24.76 -5.39
CA SER A 59 10.14 26.13 -5.71
C SER A 59 11.08 26.92 -6.61
N GLU A 60 12.35 26.54 -6.79
CA GLU A 60 13.31 27.34 -7.54
C GLU A 60 14.03 26.54 -8.63
N GLY A 61 13.35 26.39 -9.79
CA GLY A 61 13.96 25.76 -10.95
C GLY A 61 14.32 24.30 -10.79
N GLY A 62 13.93 23.69 -9.67
CA GLY A 62 14.03 22.27 -9.45
C GLY A 62 13.06 21.51 -10.36
N VAL A 63 13.45 20.33 -10.80
CA VAL A 63 12.57 19.47 -11.58
C VAL A 63 11.40 19.07 -10.68
N CYS A 64 10.25 19.73 -10.86
CA CYS A 64 9.03 19.28 -10.20
C CYS A 64 8.55 18.02 -10.94
N ILE A 65 8.88 16.88 -10.39
CA ILE A 65 8.35 15.63 -10.90
C ILE A 65 6.91 15.55 -10.40
N ASP A 66 5.97 15.80 -11.28
CA ASP A 66 4.54 15.64 -10.97
C ASP A 66 4.28 14.14 -10.85
N MET A 67 4.17 13.70 -9.62
CA MET A 67 3.98 12.30 -9.26
C MET A 67 2.50 11.90 -9.27
N ASN A 68 1.73 12.45 -10.20
CA ASN A 68 0.35 12.01 -10.40
C ASN A 68 0.34 10.59 -10.97
N HIS A 69 0.17 9.65 -10.09
CA HIS A 69 0.14 8.22 -10.42
C HIS A 69 -1.30 7.72 -10.44
N GLY A 70 -1.69 7.13 -11.57
CA GLY A 70 -2.96 6.44 -11.67
C GLY A 70 -2.87 5.02 -11.13
N THR A 71 -3.90 4.61 -10.44
CA THR A 71 -3.97 3.28 -9.84
C THR A 71 -5.41 2.96 -9.47
N THR A 72 -5.81 1.70 -9.64
CA THR A 72 -6.96 1.15 -8.95
C THR A 72 -6.57 -0.15 -8.28
N THR A 73 -6.69 -0.20 -6.98
CA THR A 73 -6.54 -1.43 -6.22
C THR A 73 -7.82 -1.66 -5.41
N LEU A 74 -8.21 -2.91 -5.27
CA LEU A 74 -9.34 -3.29 -4.43
C LEU A 74 -9.04 -4.57 -3.67
N ALA A 75 -9.64 -4.71 -2.50
CA ALA A 75 -9.58 -5.95 -1.73
C ALA A 75 -10.86 -6.09 -0.92
N PHE A 76 -11.33 -7.32 -0.77
CA PHE A 76 -12.49 -7.61 0.09
C PHE A 76 -12.37 -9.00 0.69
N LYS A 77 -12.90 -9.12 1.91
CA LYS A 77 -13.00 -10.40 2.62
C LYS A 77 -14.30 -11.09 2.24
N PHE A 78 -14.28 -12.40 2.20
CA PHE A 78 -15.47 -13.24 2.04
C PHE A 78 -15.23 -14.56 2.78
N ARG A 79 -16.21 -15.45 2.78
CA ARG A 79 -16.16 -16.70 3.53
C ARG A 79 -14.89 -17.52 3.30
N HIS A 80 -14.31 -17.51 2.09
CA HIS A 80 -13.16 -18.34 1.73
C HIS A 80 -11.81 -17.59 1.75
N GLY A 81 -11.78 -16.34 2.26
CA GLY A 81 -10.53 -15.59 2.40
C GLY A 81 -10.62 -14.13 2.00
N VAL A 82 -9.54 -13.62 1.40
CA VAL A 82 -9.47 -12.22 0.92
C VAL A 82 -9.08 -12.23 -0.56
N ILE A 83 -9.87 -11.54 -1.37
CA ILE A 83 -9.52 -11.27 -2.77
C ILE A 83 -8.79 -9.92 -2.81
N VAL A 84 -7.69 -9.89 -3.54
CA VAL A 84 -6.96 -8.66 -3.86
C VAL A 84 -6.88 -8.57 -5.38
N ALA A 85 -7.36 -7.48 -5.96
CA ALA A 85 -7.26 -7.24 -7.39
C ALA A 85 -6.72 -5.84 -7.63
N VAL A 86 -5.77 -5.74 -8.57
CA VAL A 86 -5.10 -4.47 -8.87
C VAL A 86 -4.95 -4.33 -10.39
N ASP A 87 -4.94 -3.09 -10.87
CA ASP A 87 -4.54 -2.78 -12.24
C ASP A 87 -3.00 -2.76 -12.34
N SER A 88 -2.46 -2.53 -13.53
CA SER A 88 -1.01 -2.56 -13.73
C SER A 88 -0.44 -1.33 -14.44
N ARG A 89 -1.26 -0.32 -14.73
CA ARG A 89 -0.78 0.90 -15.39
C ARG A 89 -0.01 1.78 -14.43
N ALA A 90 1.18 2.22 -14.84
CA ALA A 90 1.94 3.26 -14.16
C ALA A 90 2.05 4.47 -15.09
N SER A 91 1.71 5.64 -14.58
CA SER A 91 1.84 6.90 -15.31
C SER A 91 2.80 7.84 -14.57
N ALA A 92 3.41 8.76 -15.30
CA ALA A 92 4.27 9.82 -14.77
C ALA A 92 3.74 11.14 -15.37
N GLY A 93 2.84 11.78 -14.64
CA GLY A 93 2.10 12.92 -15.16
C GLY A 93 1.22 12.49 -16.32
N GLN A 94 1.43 13.11 -17.48
CA GLN A 94 0.67 12.80 -18.71
C GLN A 94 1.25 11.64 -19.51
N TYR A 95 2.39 11.09 -19.13
CA TYR A 95 3.05 10.01 -19.84
C TYR A 95 2.70 8.65 -19.27
N LEU A 96 2.43 7.70 -20.14
CA LEU A 96 2.28 6.29 -19.78
C LEU A 96 3.68 5.68 -19.63
N ALA A 97 4.08 5.39 -18.40
CA ALA A 97 5.40 4.84 -18.09
C ALA A 97 5.46 3.33 -18.34
N SER A 98 4.41 2.61 -17.94
CA SER A 98 4.33 1.16 -18.13
C SER A 98 2.89 0.68 -17.98
N ASN A 99 2.55 -0.40 -18.69
CA ASN A 99 1.26 -1.10 -18.55
C ASN A 99 1.37 -2.42 -17.79
N ASP A 100 2.55 -2.76 -17.25
CA ASP A 100 2.78 -4.09 -16.65
C ASP A 100 3.52 -3.98 -15.32
N VAL A 101 3.04 -3.11 -14.43
CA VAL A 101 3.59 -2.98 -13.06
C VAL A 101 2.74 -3.83 -12.12
N ASN A 102 3.36 -4.73 -11.39
CA ASN A 102 2.66 -5.45 -10.33
C ASN A 102 2.51 -4.53 -9.11
N LYS A 103 1.27 -4.20 -8.76
CA LYS A 103 0.94 -3.33 -7.63
C LYS A 103 0.63 -4.11 -6.35
N VAL A 104 0.99 -5.40 -6.32
CA VAL A 104 0.91 -6.22 -5.11
C VAL A 104 2.32 -6.57 -4.67
N ILE A 105 2.64 -6.33 -3.43
CA ILE A 105 3.91 -6.71 -2.81
C ILE A 105 3.67 -7.93 -1.93
N GLU A 106 4.41 -8.98 -2.22
CA GLU A 106 4.35 -10.26 -1.52
C GLU A 106 5.25 -10.15 -0.28
N ILE A 107 4.65 -9.79 0.85
CA ILE A 107 5.37 -9.57 2.12
C ILE A 107 5.88 -10.91 2.66
N ASN A 108 5.00 -11.89 2.72
CA ASN A 108 5.34 -13.29 3.04
C ASN A 108 4.18 -14.19 2.53
N PRO A 109 4.27 -15.52 2.64
CA PRO A 109 3.22 -16.40 2.12
C PRO A 109 1.81 -16.17 2.69
N TYR A 110 1.69 -15.42 3.78
CA TYR A 110 0.41 -15.17 4.47
C TYR A 110 0.09 -13.68 4.59
N LEU A 111 0.88 -12.82 3.92
CA LEU A 111 0.68 -11.36 3.95
C LEU A 111 0.97 -10.75 2.57
N LEU A 112 0.03 -9.97 2.09
CA LEU A 112 0.17 -9.16 0.87
C LEU A 112 -0.05 -7.69 1.22
N GLY A 113 0.65 -6.80 0.50
CA GLY A 113 0.40 -5.36 0.51
C GLY A 113 0.04 -4.87 -0.88
N THR A 114 -0.78 -3.83 -0.99
CA THR A 114 -1.10 -3.20 -2.28
C THR A 114 -0.54 -1.80 -2.35
N MET A 115 -0.07 -1.42 -3.53
CA MET A 115 0.52 -0.11 -3.76
C MET A 115 -0.50 0.85 -4.39
N SER A 116 -0.75 1.99 -3.73
CA SER A 116 -1.37 3.14 -4.38
C SER A 116 -0.72 4.44 -3.89
N GLY A 117 -0.57 5.40 -4.78
CA GLY A 117 0.21 6.61 -4.55
C GLY A 117 1.57 6.52 -5.22
N SER A 118 2.60 7.04 -4.58
CA SER A 118 3.99 6.98 -5.11
C SER A 118 4.50 5.54 -5.08
N ALA A 119 4.84 5.00 -6.25
CA ALA A 119 5.37 3.64 -6.36
C ALA A 119 6.67 3.46 -5.55
N ALA A 120 7.53 4.48 -5.54
CA ALA A 120 8.79 4.44 -4.80
C ALA A 120 8.53 4.36 -3.29
N ASP A 121 7.61 5.17 -2.77
CA ASP A 121 7.26 5.17 -1.35
C ASP A 121 6.64 3.83 -0.94
N CYS A 122 5.66 3.36 -1.71
CA CYS A 122 4.98 2.09 -1.41
C CYS A 122 5.99 0.93 -1.40
N GLN A 123 6.85 0.85 -2.43
CA GLN A 123 7.86 -0.22 -2.50
C GLN A 123 8.82 -0.18 -1.32
N TYR A 124 9.30 1.01 -0.97
CA TYR A 124 10.25 1.15 0.13
C TYR A 124 9.61 0.71 1.46
N TRP A 125 8.45 1.26 1.79
CA TRP A 125 7.82 1.00 3.10
C TRP A 125 7.31 -0.43 3.22
N GLU A 126 6.78 -1.01 2.15
CA GLU A 126 6.30 -2.39 2.18
C GLU A 126 7.46 -3.41 2.16
N ARG A 127 8.57 -3.11 1.50
CA ARG A 127 9.78 -3.94 1.59
C ARG A 127 10.41 -3.86 2.98
N LEU A 128 10.41 -2.68 3.59
CA LEU A 128 10.84 -2.53 4.98
C LEU A 128 9.93 -3.33 5.91
N LEU A 129 8.61 -3.27 5.69
CA LEU A 129 7.65 -4.08 6.44
C LEU A 129 7.94 -5.58 6.27
N ALA A 130 8.22 -6.04 5.06
CA ALA A 130 8.55 -7.46 4.81
C ALA A 130 9.80 -7.89 5.60
N LYS A 131 10.83 -7.05 5.61
CA LYS A 131 12.04 -7.27 6.40
C LYS A 131 11.71 -7.38 7.90
N GLU A 132 10.90 -6.46 8.43
CA GLU A 132 10.54 -6.45 9.85
C GLU A 132 9.65 -7.64 10.24
N CYS A 133 8.73 -8.04 9.35
CA CYS A 133 7.93 -9.26 9.56
C CYS A 133 8.80 -10.51 9.64
N ARG A 134 9.83 -10.60 8.79
CA ARG A 134 10.79 -11.70 8.83
C ARG A 134 11.61 -11.69 10.13
N LEU A 135 12.10 -10.52 10.54
CA LEU A 135 12.85 -10.37 11.80
C LEU A 135 11.95 -10.72 13.01
N TYR A 136 10.69 -10.30 12.97
CA TYR A 136 9.72 -10.65 14.01
C TYR A 136 9.58 -12.18 14.14
N GLN A 137 9.43 -12.85 13.00
CA GLN A 137 9.28 -14.33 12.98
C GLN A 137 10.53 -15.02 13.53
N LEU A 138 11.72 -14.53 13.17
CA LEU A 138 12.98 -15.09 13.69
C LEU A 138 13.13 -14.91 15.20
N ARG A 139 12.72 -13.76 15.73
CA ARG A 139 12.83 -13.45 17.17
C ARG A 139 11.80 -14.21 18.02
N ASN A 140 10.60 -14.39 17.48
CA ASN A 140 9.46 -14.88 18.26
C ASN A 140 9.07 -16.32 17.93
N ASN A 141 9.69 -16.93 16.91
CA ASN A 141 9.38 -18.29 16.41
C ASN A 141 7.92 -18.48 15.97
N HIS A 142 7.21 -17.36 15.66
CA HIS A 142 5.88 -17.40 15.06
C HIS A 142 5.66 -16.19 14.16
N ARG A 143 4.72 -16.32 13.22
CA ARG A 143 4.40 -15.25 12.28
C ARG A 143 3.72 -14.09 12.98
N ILE A 144 4.01 -12.88 12.50
CA ILE A 144 3.32 -11.66 12.92
C ILE A 144 1.84 -11.73 12.47
N SER A 145 0.92 -11.22 13.28
CA SER A 145 -0.48 -11.15 12.90
C SER A 145 -0.71 -10.05 11.85
N VAL A 146 -1.80 -10.16 11.09
CA VAL A 146 -2.16 -9.16 10.08
C VAL A 146 -2.36 -7.79 10.74
N SER A 147 -3.02 -7.79 11.90
CA SER A 147 -3.24 -6.58 12.70
C SER A 147 -1.92 -5.93 13.13
N ALA A 148 -0.96 -6.73 13.61
CA ALA A 148 0.33 -6.19 14.06
C ALA A 148 1.16 -5.68 12.86
N ALA A 149 1.15 -6.37 11.74
CA ALA A 149 1.86 -5.95 10.52
C ALA A 149 1.31 -4.61 10.01
N SER A 150 -0.01 -4.45 9.95
CA SER A 150 -0.63 -3.19 9.52
C SER A 150 -0.33 -2.04 10.50
N LYS A 151 -0.30 -2.33 11.80
CA LYS A 151 0.05 -1.33 12.83
C LYS A 151 1.53 -0.91 12.70
N LEU A 152 2.40 -1.87 12.42
CA LEU A 152 3.83 -1.60 12.22
C LEU A 152 4.04 -0.67 11.03
N LEU A 153 3.39 -0.94 9.90
CA LEU A 153 3.46 -0.06 8.71
C LEU A 153 2.94 1.35 9.04
N CYS A 154 1.79 1.42 9.71
CA CYS A 154 1.19 2.70 10.12
C CYS A 154 2.16 3.51 11.00
N ASN A 155 2.76 2.87 12.00
CA ASN A 155 3.70 3.53 12.91
C ASN A 155 4.97 4.02 12.19
N MET A 156 5.48 3.23 11.24
CA MET A 156 6.64 3.63 10.43
C MET A 156 6.34 4.89 9.63
N MET A 157 5.17 4.95 8.97
CA MET A 157 4.79 6.11 8.15
C MET A 157 4.44 7.34 8.99
N LEU A 158 3.87 7.13 10.18
CA LEU A 158 3.48 8.23 11.07
C LEU A 158 4.68 9.11 11.46
N GLY A 159 5.87 8.52 11.58
CA GLY A 159 7.10 9.26 11.84
C GLY A 159 7.52 10.22 10.72
N TYR A 160 6.94 10.04 9.53
CA TYR A 160 7.23 10.88 8.34
C TYR A 160 6.02 11.69 7.89
N ARG A 161 5.02 11.81 8.77
CA ARG A 161 3.81 12.58 8.46
C ARG A 161 4.18 14.04 8.15
N GLY A 162 3.63 14.57 7.05
CA GLY A 162 3.90 15.93 6.61
C GLY A 162 5.14 16.07 5.73
N MET A 163 5.90 15.00 5.51
CA MET A 163 7.11 15.05 4.68
C MET A 163 6.84 14.69 3.20
N GLY A 164 5.59 14.72 2.76
CA GLY A 164 5.24 14.53 1.36
C GLY A 164 5.16 13.07 0.92
N LEU A 165 5.08 12.12 1.84
CA LEU A 165 4.82 10.72 1.47
C LEU A 165 3.45 10.58 0.82
N SER A 166 3.35 9.72 -0.18
CA SER A 166 2.10 9.40 -0.86
C SER A 166 1.93 7.88 -0.87
N VAL A 167 1.23 7.36 0.13
CA VAL A 167 1.02 5.92 0.32
C VAL A 167 -0.42 5.66 0.75
N GLY A 168 -1.11 4.82 -0.02
CA GLY A 168 -2.36 4.20 0.40
C GLY A 168 -2.21 2.70 0.17
N SER A 169 -2.09 1.93 1.23
CA SER A 169 -1.82 0.50 1.14
C SER A 169 -2.91 -0.30 1.84
N MET A 170 -3.30 -1.39 1.22
CA MET A 170 -4.12 -2.40 1.91
C MET A 170 -3.21 -3.55 2.31
N ILE A 171 -3.21 -3.88 3.60
CA ILE A 171 -2.49 -5.05 4.13
C ILE A 171 -3.52 -6.15 4.35
N CYS A 172 -3.39 -7.22 3.61
CA CYS A 172 -4.27 -8.37 3.74
C CYS A 172 -3.48 -9.63 4.04
N GLY A 173 -4.08 -10.54 4.78
CA GLY A 173 -3.40 -11.76 5.17
C GLY A 173 -4.30 -12.73 5.89
N TRP A 174 -3.68 -13.82 6.33
CA TRP A 174 -4.36 -14.85 7.12
C TRP A 174 -3.49 -15.18 8.34
N ASP A 175 -4.07 -15.07 9.52
CA ASP A 175 -3.40 -15.43 10.77
C ASP A 175 -4.29 -16.31 11.64
N LYS A 176 -3.94 -16.52 12.90
CA LYS A 176 -4.68 -17.38 13.85
C LYS A 176 -6.14 -16.92 14.08
N GLN A 177 -6.44 -15.65 13.77
CA GLN A 177 -7.78 -15.08 13.91
C GLN A 177 -8.59 -15.19 12.61
N GLY A 178 -7.98 -15.73 11.54
CA GLY A 178 -8.60 -15.83 10.23
C GLY A 178 -8.15 -14.74 9.28
N PRO A 179 -8.99 -14.44 8.26
CA PRO A 179 -8.63 -13.45 7.24
C PRO A 179 -8.69 -12.03 7.79
N GLY A 180 -7.61 -11.28 7.59
CA GLY A 180 -7.50 -9.88 7.99
C GLY A 180 -7.34 -8.96 6.80
N LEU A 181 -7.97 -7.78 6.86
CA LEU A 181 -7.85 -6.74 5.84
C LEU A 181 -7.83 -5.38 6.53
N TYR A 182 -6.77 -4.62 6.26
CA TYR A 182 -6.53 -3.30 6.83
C TYR A 182 -6.12 -2.31 5.75
N TYR A 183 -6.68 -1.12 5.81
CA TYR A 183 -6.23 0.03 5.03
C TYR A 183 -5.28 0.87 5.89
N VAL A 184 -4.16 1.30 5.33
CA VAL A 184 -3.15 2.14 6.01
C VAL A 184 -2.69 3.23 5.05
N ASP A 185 -2.57 4.48 5.56
CA ASP A 185 -2.08 5.58 4.73
C ASP A 185 -0.95 6.40 5.41
N ASN A 186 -0.37 7.31 4.63
CA ASN A 186 0.74 8.17 5.09
C ASN A 186 0.32 9.22 6.14
N ASN A 187 -0.98 9.40 6.40
CA ASN A 187 -1.47 10.30 7.45
C ASN A 187 -1.54 9.60 8.82
N GLY A 188 -1.28 8.29 8.85
CA GLY A 188 -1.40 7.48 10.06
C GLY A 188 -2.79 6.90 10.25
N THR A 189 -3.65 6.97 9.21
CA THR A 189 -4.94 6.28 9.24
C THR A 189 -4.70 4.77 9.17
N ARG A 190 -5.39 4.01 10.01
CA ARG A 190 -5.39 2.56 9.98
C ARG A 190 -6.79 2.07 10.31
N LEU A 191 -7.43 1.45 9.32
CA LEU A 191 -8.82 0.99 9.44
C LEU A 191 -8.88 -0.50 9.12
N SER A 192 -9.68 -1.26 9.88
CA SER A 192 -10.02 -2.62 9.49
C SER A 192 -11.41 -2.62 8.85
N GLY A 193 -11.64 -3.48 7.90
CA GLY A 193 -12.94 -3.53 7.23
C GLY A 193 -13.14 -4.79 6.41
N GLN A 194 -14.33 -4.89 5.82
CA GLN A 194 -14.69 -6.01 4.94
C GLN A 194 -14.23 -5.77 3.52
N MET A 195 -14.17 -4.51 3.09
CA MET A 195 -13.71 -4.17 1.74
C MET A 195 -13.06 -2.79 1.73
N PHE A 196 -12.08 -2.62 0.86
CA PHE A 196 -11.43 -1.34 0.58
C PHE A 196 -11.08 -1.27 -0.89
N SER A 197 -11.07 -0.03 -1.41
CA SER A 197 -10.50 0.27 -2.72
C SER A 197 -9.69 1.56 -2.59
N THR A 198 -8.53 1.61 -3.24
CA THR A 198 -7.66 2.78 -3.20
C THR A 198 -7.15 3.15 -4.60
N GLY A 199 -6.72 4.39 -4.74
CA GLY A 199 -6.22 4.94 -5.99
C GLY A 199 -7.26 5.77 -6.72
N CYS A 200 -6.92 6.26 -7.92
CA CYS A 200 -7.75 7.22 -8.68
C CYS A 200 -9.09 6.61 -9.12
N GLY A 201 -9.10 5.33 -9.44
CA GLY A 201 -10.31 4.64 -9.89
C GLY A 201 -11.18 4.06 -8.79
N ASN A 202 -10.86 4.33 -7.51
CA ASN A 202 -11.50 3.68 -6.36
C ASN A 202 -13.03 3.84 -6.35
N SER A 203 -13.55 5.03 -6.69
CA SER A 203 -15.01 5.29 -6.68
C SER A 203 -15.76 4.38 -7.65
N TYR A 204 -15.17 4.14 -8.81
CA TYR A 204 -15.77 3.25 -9.81
C TYR A 204 -15.73 1.78 -9.34
N ALA A 205 -14.62 1.38 -8.73
CA ALA A 205 -14.47 0.04 -8.17
C ALA A 205 -15.49 -0.19 -7.05
N TYR A 206 -15.63 0.79 -6.13
CA TYR A 206 -16.62 0.69 -5.04
C TYR A 206 -18.05 0.52 -5.58
N GLY A 207 -18.44 1.24 -6.62
CA GLY A 207 -19.78 1.11 -7.20
C GLY A 207 -20.10 -0.32 -7.66
N VAL A 208 -19.09 -1.02 -8.19
CA VAL A 208 -19.24 -2.42 -8.61
C VAL A 208 -19.22 -3.36 -7.41
N ILE A 209 -18.27 -3.17 -6.50
CA ILE A 209 -18.12 -4.06 -5.34
C ILE A 209 -19.36 -3.96 -4.43
N ASP A 210 -19.78 -2.73 -4.10
CA ASP A 210 -20.92 -2.52 -3.21
C ASP A 210 -22.21 -3.16 -3.75
N SER A 211 -22.39 -3.15 -5.08
CA SER A 211 -23.58 -3.72 -5.71
C SER A 211 -23.54 -5.25 -5.81
N GLY A 212 -22.34 -5.83 -5.87
CA GLY A 212 -22.16 -7.27 -6.10
C GLY A 212 -21.69 -8.07 -4.89
N TYR A 213 -21.25 -7.41 -3.84
CA TYR A 213 -20.63 -8.09 -2.70
C TYR A 213 -21.66 -8.83 -1.84
N ARG A 214 -21.35 -10.07 -1.51
CA ARG A 214 -22.01 -10.88 -0.48
C ARG A 214 -20.93 -11.67 0.26
N GLU A 215 -21.08 -11.83 1.54
CA GLU A 215 -20.10 -12.56 2.37
C GLU A 215 -20.05 -14.06 2.02
N ASP A 216 -21.18 -14.62 1.58
CA ASP A 216 -21.34 -16.05 1.27
C ASP A 216 -21.04 -16.43 -0.19
N MET A 217 -20.43 -15.52 -0.96
CA MET A 217 -20.06 -15.75 -2.36
C MET A 217 -19.20 -17.01 -2.51
N THR A 218 -19.38 -17.71 -3.63
CA THR A 218 -18.43 -18.75 -4.06
C THR A 218 -17.12 -18.12 -4.47
N VAL A 219 -16.08 -18.93 -4.57
CA VAL A 219 -14.76 -18.47 -4.99
C VAL A 219 -14.81 -17.87 -6.40
N GLU A 220 -15.57 -18.50 -7.29
CA GLU A 220 -15.73 -18.05 -8.68
C GLU A 220 -16.44 -16.68 -8.76
N GLU A 221 -17.50 -16.52 -7.97
CA GLU A 221 -18.21 -15.23 -7.89
C GLU A 221 -17.30 -14.13 -7.34
N ALA A 222 -16.50 -14.44 -6.34
CA ALA A 222 -15.55 -13.48 -5.76
C ALA A 222 -14.46 -13.09 -6.78
N TYR A 223 -13.94 -14.05 -7.55
CA TYR A 223 -12.97 -13.75 -8.62
C TYR A 223 -13.61 -12.87 -9.69
N GLU A 224 -14.84 -13.19 -10.09
CA GLU A 224 -15.55 -12.41 -11.10
C GLU A 224 -15.84 -10.99 -10.62
N LEU A 225 -16.23 -10.83 -9.35
CA LEU A 225 -16.46 -9.51 -8.76
C LEU A 225 -15.18 -8.67 -8.76
N GLY A 226 -14.05 -9.27 -8.40
CA GLY A 226 -12.74 -8.60 -8.45
C GLY A 226 -12.36 -8.13 -9.85
N ARG A 227 -12.53 -9.02 -10.86
CA ARG A 227 -12.27 -8.67 -12.28
C ARG A 227 -13.15 -7.51 -12.74
N ARG A 228 -14.45 -7.60 -12.45
CA ARG A 228 -15.43 -6.57 -12.83
C ARG A 228 -15.11 -5.23 -12.19
N GLY A 229 -14.74 -5.24 -10.90
CA GLY A 229 -14.37 -4.00 -10.18
C GLY A 229 -13.21 -3.28 -10.87
N ILE A 230 -12.12 -3.99 -11.17
CA ILE A 230 -10.96 -3.39 -11.86
C ILE A 230 -11.32 -3.01 -13.30
N ALA A 231 -12.03 -3.87 -14.04
CA ALA A 231 -12.40 -3.58 -15.44
C ALA A 231 -13.26 -2.31 -15.55
N HIS A 232 -14.26 -2.15 -14.66
CA HIS A 232 -15.10 -0.94 -14.67
C HIS A 232 -14.30 0.30 -14.27
N ALA A 233 -13.42 0.19 -13.26
CA ALA A 233 -12.57 1.30 -12.83
C ALA A 233 -11.64 1.74 -13.97
N THR A 234 -10.96 0.80 -14.61
CA THR A 234 -10.03 1.11 -15.71
C THR A 234 -10.73 1.64 -16.96
N HIS A 235 -12.00 1.27 -17.17
CA HIS A 235 -12.80 1.82 -18.28
C HIS A 235 -13.15 3.29 -18.07
N ARG A 236 -13.31 3.72 -16.82
CA ARG A 236 -13.73 5.09 -16.47
C ARG A 236 -12.55 5.99 -16.08
N ASP A 237 -11.53 5.43 -15.44
CA ASP A 237 -10.35 6.17 -14.98
C ASP A 237 -9.24 6.09 -16.05
N ALA A 238 -8.89 7.22 -16.61
CA ALA A 238 -7.84 7.32 -17.63
C ALA A 238 -6.46 6.90 -17.14
N TYR A 239 -6.23 6.98 -15.83
CA TYR A 239 -4.93 6.68 -15.23
C TYR A 239 -4.77 5.22 -14.80
N SER A 240 -5.84 4.44 -14.84
CA SER A 240 -5.82 3.00 -14.54
C SER A 240 -5.92 2.18 -15.83
N GLY A 241 -5.33 0.98 -15.85
CA GLY A 241 -5.35 0.15 -17.05
C GLY A 241 -4.34 -0.99 -17.06
N GLY A 242 -4.07 -1.52 -18.24
CA GLY A 242 -3.11 -2.62 -18.43
C GLY A 242 -3.75 -3.98 -18.20
N VAL A 243 -3.27 -4.71 -17.20
CA VAL A 243 -3.78 -6.04 -16.84
C VAL A 243 -4.36 -6.03 -15.42
N VAL A 244 -5.30 -6.93 -15.19
CA VAL A 244 -5.76 -7.24 -13.81
C VAL A 244 -4.82 -8.29 -13.24
N ASN A 245 -4.12 -7.94 -12.16
CA ASN A 245 -3.41 -8.94 -11.34
C ASN A 245 -4.31 -9.26 -10.15
N MET A 246 -4.64 -10.52 -9.98
CA MET A 246 -5.53 -10.95 -8.89
C MET A 246 -4.85 -12.01 -8.04
N TYR A 247 -5.01 -11.84 -6.72
CA TYR A 247 -4.50 -12.74 -5.71
C TYR A 247 -5.65 -13.15 -4.78
N HIS A 248 -5.58 -14.38 -4.30
CA HIS A 248 -6.51 -14.90 -3.30
C HIS A 248 -5.71 -15.33 -2.07
N MET A 249 -5.93 -14.67 -0.96
CA MET A 249 -5.36 -15.02 0.35
C MET A 249 -6.26 -16.04 1.01
N ARG A 250 -5.71 -17.24 1.23
CA ARG A 250 -6.40 -18.39 1.85
C ARG A 250 -5.71 -18.76 3.15
N GLU A 251 -6.28 -19.72 3.87
CA GLU A 251 -5.71 -20.25 5.11
C GLU A 251 -4.32 -20.88 4.91
N ASP A 252 -4.08 -21.50 3.78
CA ASP A 252 -2.80 -22.14 3.43
C ASP A 252 -1.80 -21.19 2.75
N GLY A 253 -2.17 -19.92 2.60
CA GLY A 253 -1.33 -18.90 1.97
C GLY A 253 -1.99 -18.31 0.73
N TRP A 254 -1.36 -17.29 0.15
CA TRP A 254 -1.91 -16.66 -1.05
C TRP A 254 -1.56 -17.44 -2.31
N ILE A 255 -2.44 -17.35 -3.27
CA ILE A 255 -2.20 -17.80 -4.64
C ILE A 255 -2.44 -16.66 -5.61
N LYS A 256 -1.70 -16.62 -6.70
CA LYS A 256 -1.96 -15.71 -7.81
C LYS A 256 -3.01 -16.38 -8.72
N VAL A 257 -4.17 -15.74 -8.83
CA VAL A 257 -5.33 -16.29 -9.55
C VAL A 257 -5.22 -16.06 -11.04
N CYS A 258 -4.93 -14.81 -11.44
CA CYS A 258 -4.88 -14.49 -12.86
C CYS A 258 -4.05 -13.23 -13.12
N LYS A 259 -3.65 -13.11 -14.39
CA LYS A 259 -3.11 -11.91 -15.00
C LYS A 259 -3.82 -11.79 -16.35
N GLU A 260 -4.85 -10.94 -16.45
CA GLU A 260 -5.75 -10.85 -17.60
C GLU A 260 -5.78 -9.43 -18.17
N ASP A 261 -5.79 -9.30 -19.48
CA ASP A 261 -5.84 -8.00 -20.15
C ASP A 261 -7.20 -7.32 -19.90
N VAL A 262 -7.14 -6.07 -19.45
CA VAL A 262 -8.34 -5.27 -19.14
C VAL A 262 -9.19 -5.05 -20.40
N SER A 263 -8.57 -4.84 -21.57
CA SER A 263 -9.31 -4.60 -22.81
C SER A 263 -10.16 -5.80 -23.21
N GLU A 264 -9.62 -7.01 -23.03
CA GLU A 264 -10.36 -8.26 -23.29
C GLU A 264 -11.54 -8.41 -22.31
N LEU A 265 -11.30 -8.11 -21.03
CA LEU A 265 -12.35 -8.15 -20.01
C LEU A 265 -13.47 -7.16 -20.31
N ILE A 266 -13.15 -5.92 -20.66
CA ILE A 266 -14.13 -4.89 -21.03
C ILE A 266 -14.94 -5.36 -22.23
N HIS A 267 -14.28 -5.93 -23.24
CA HIS A 267 -14.96 -6.43 -24.43
C HIS A 267 -15.92 -7.58 -24.09
N ARG A 268 -15.51 -8.48 -23.21
CA ARG A 268 -16.34 -9.59 -22.72
C ARG A 268 -17.59 -9.06 -21.99
N TYR A 269 -17.40 -8.06 -21.12
CA TYR A 269 -18.52 -7.50 -20.34
C TYR A 269 -19.49 -6.68 -21.21
N LYS A 270 -19.00 -5.97 -22.21
CA LYS A 270 -19.87 -5.24 -23.15
C LYS A 270 -20.77 -6.20 -23.96
N LYS A 271 -20.25 -7.36 -24.35
CA LYS A 271 -21.05 -8.37 -25.05
C LYS A 271 -22.12 -9.01 -24.17
N GLY A 272 -21.89 -9.10 -22.86
CA GLY A 272 -22.85 -9.67 -21.92
C GLY A 272 -23.88 -8.67 -21.37
N MET A 273 -23.74 -7.39 -21.70
CA MET A 273 -24.65 -6.32 -21.21
C MET A 273 -25.80 -5.98 -22.15
N PHE A 274 -25.86 -6.59 -23.34
CA PHE A 274 -26.88 -6.34 -24.33
C PHE A 274 -27.56 -7.65 -24.75
#